data_cff131a0614fac42815a4d0d80ff3eef
#
_entry.id   cff131a0614fac42815a4d0d80ff3eef
#
_cell.length_a   1.000
_cell.length_b   1.000
_cell.length_c   1.000
_cell.angle_alpha   90.00
_cell.angle_beta   90.00
_cell.angle_gamma   90.00
#
_symmetry.space_group_name_H-M   'P 1'
#
loop_
_entity.id
_entity.type
_entity.pdbx_description
1 polymer ?
#
loop_
_entity_poly.entity_id
_entity_poly.type
_entity_poly.pdbx_seq_one_letter_code
_entity_poly.pdbx_strand_id
1 'polypeptide(L)'
;MIRRPPRSTLSHYESLSTEDPWLEEGATITSGNNAFAYADVIPPQGFNNGDFTAETTSQNTFDYVLSDDERANSYNNRKAAIVNLFYMTNFLHDYYYDYGFDEASGNAQLSNYDRGGFEGDPLELQAQDYSGLNNANMATPADGSSPRMQQYLWNDKDATVGEDWGTVVTNVDGLSLLESSQIASFGPQQYSDVSGSVVRLVDGDLTAGSETDGCEPAINSDALAGNIAIIDRGGCAFTEKVINAQEAGAIGALIVNNIDDGTPAPMGGTNPLVSIPSMGLNFEEGSQVYAEVDANIDLQVEMFSNFPLKDSTFDNAIIAHEFGHYIQNRLVGNASGLINFQGRAMGEGWSDVHALLFVTKEEDLAIPGNGMLQANYGVGTFVADFFRGIRRAPYSTNMEINPFTFQHIATGAAPDGFPATTNASPHGAGEVWAVTLWEMYVALVNEHGFDEGRDRMSRYIVEGYKMTPVAPTYTEARDAILASVYANNPEDFELSIAAFAKRGMGLGAI
;
A
#
# COMPACT_ATOMS: atom_id res chain seq x y z
N MET A 1 -9.16 -1.80 20.43
CA MET A 1 -8.10 -2.17 21.39
C MET A 1 -7.17 -3.14 20.67
N ILE A 2 -6.04 -2.66 20.13
CA ILE A 2 -5.05 -3.50 19.46
C ILE A 2 -4.43 -4.40 20.52
N ARG A 3 -4.71 -5.72 20.46
CA ARG A 3 -4.03 -6.67 21.34
C ARG A 3 -2.56 -6.72 20.93
N ARG A 4 -1.65 -6.43 21.85
CA ARG A 4 -0.23 -6.69 21.66
C ARG A 4 -0.07 -8.16 21.27
N PRO A 5 0.65 -8.48 20.18
CA PRO A 5 1.01 -9.86 19.91
C PRO A 5 1.79 -10.42 21.11
N PRO A 6 1.67 -11.71 21.41
CA PRO A 6 2.51 -12.33 22.43
C PRO A 6 3.97 -12.10 22.07
N ARG A 7 4.83 -11.88 23.08
CA ARG A 7 6.27 -11.85 22.88
C ARG A 7 6.71 -13.17 22.29
N SER A 8 7.03 -13.19 21.01
CA SER A 8 7.61 -14.37 20.36
C SER A 8 9.13 -14.22 20.37
N THR A 9 9.83 -15.31 20.67
CA THR A 9 11.24 -15.42 20.33
C THR A 9 11.34 -15.54 18.81
N LEU A 10 12.09 -14.65 18.15
CA LEU A 10 12.28 -14.64 16.69
C LEU A 10 13.23 -15.78 16.30
N SER A 11 12.83 -17.04 16.48
CA SER A 11 13.71 -18.15 16.14
C SER A 11 13.25 -18.94 14.91
N HIS A 12 11.99 -19.25 14.80
CA HIS A 12 11.32 -19.95 13.69
C HIS A 12 9.83 -20.12 14.02
N TYR A 13 9.03 -20.48 13.04
CA TYR A 13 7.66 -20.92 13.27
C TYR A 13 7.68 -22.37 13.78
N GLU A 14 7.08 -22.63 14.96
CA GLU A 14 7.18 -23.93 15.65
C GLU A 14 6.66 -25.14 14.84
N SER A 15 5.89 -24.90 13.78
CA SER A 15 5.35 -25.96 12.89
C SER A 15 6.12 -26.11 11.58
N LEU A 16 7.18 -25.34 11.33
CA LEU A 16 7.97 -25.45 10.11
C LEU A 16 8.73 -26.80 10.07
N SER A 17 8.55 -27.55 8.99
CA SER A 17 9.12 -28.89 8.84
C SER A 17 10.65 -28.94 8.82
N THR A 18 11.31 -27.85 8.43
CA THR A 18 12.80 -27.77 8.34
C THR A 18 13.46 -27.25 9.60
N GLU A 19 12.73 -26.54 10.46
CA GLU A 19 13.27 -25.88 11.65
C GLU A 19 14.43 -24.90 11.37
N ASP A 20 14.52 -24.35 10.16
CA ASP A 20 15.57 -23.41 9.75
C ASP A 20 15.43 -22.08 10.52
N PRO A 21 16.51 -21.54 11.09
CA PRO A 21 16.42 -20.32 11.87
C PRO A 21 16.26 -19.09 10.96
N TRP A 22 15.42 -18.13 11.36
CA TRP A 22 15.30 -16.84 10.68
C TRP A 22 16.58 -16.01 10.77
N LEU A 23 17.29 -16.12 11.86
CA LEU A 23 18.50 -15.36 12.18
C LEU A 23 19.63 -16.30 12.55
N GLU A 24 20.83 -16.00 12.08
CA GLU A 24 22.04 -16.68 12.52
C GLU A 24 22.32 -16.43 14.02
N GLU A 25 23.05 -17.35 14.64
CA GLU A 25 23.49 -17.17 16.03
C GLU A 25 24.33 -15.90 16.18
N GLY A 26 23.92 -15.00 17.08
CA GLY A 26 24.59 -13.73 17.32
C GLY A 26 24.20 -12.61 16.36
N ALA A 27 23.17 -12.78 15.54
CA ALA A 27 22.62 -11.70 14.73
C ALA A 27 22.19 -10.50 15.60
N THR A 28 22.52 -9.29 15.16
CA THR A 28 22.27 -8.06 15.89
C THR A 28 21.37 -7.09 15.16
N ILE A 29 20.95 -7.41 13.94
CA ILE A 29 20.12 -6.57 13.09
C ILE A 29 19.04 -7.43 12.39
N THR A 30 18.04 -6.78 11.80
CA THR A 30 16.96 -7.42 11.02
C THR A 30 17.42 -7.88 9.64
N SER A 31 18.41 -8.78 9.62
CA SER A 31 18.97 -9.42 8.43
C SER A 31 19.16 -10.92 8.70
N GLY A 32 18.49 -11.77 7.94
CA GLY A 32 18.46 -13.20 8.13
C GLY A 32 18.46 -13.98 6.82
N ASN A 33 18.12 -15.28 6.90
CA ASN A 33 18.13 -16.15 5.72
C ASN A 33 17.04 -15.80 4.71
N ASN A 34 15.84 -15.45 5.19
CA ASN A 34 14.69 -15.25 4.32
C ASN A 34 14.50 -13.77 3.93
N ALA A 35 14.99 -12.84 4.75
CA ALA A 35 14.68 -11.43 4.57
C ALA A 35 15.75 -10.49 5.15
N PHE A 36 15.88 -9.32 4.53
CA PHE A 36 16.63 -8.16 5.00
C PHE A 36 15.69 -6.96 5.12
N ALA A 37 15.38 -6.52 6.35
CA ALA A 37 14.43 -5.43 6.62
C ALA A 37 15.13 -4.16 7.12
N TYR A 38 14.77 -3.03 6.53
CA TYR A 38 15.32 -1.71 6.84
C TYR A 38 14.31 -0.60 6.52
N ALA A 39 14.53 0.58 7.07
CA ALA A 39 13.84 1.79 6.64
C ALA A 39 14.59 2.41 5.46
N ASP A 40 13.94 2.50 4.30
CA ASP A 40 14.45 3.15 3.09
C ASP A 40 13.95 4.58 3.05
N VAL A 41 14.68 5.48 3.70
CA VAL A 41 14.19 6.84 4.00
C VAL A 41 14.81 7.93 3.13
N ILE A 42 15.81 7.58 2.32
CA ILE A 42 16.49 8.52 1.43
C ILE A 42 16.82 7.89 0.07
N PRO A 43 16.84 8.68 -1.03
CA PRO A 43 17.29 8.20 -2.33
C PRO A 43 18.81 7.92 -2.37
N PRO A 44 19.27 7.05 -3.29
CA PRO A 44 18.50 6.26 -4.25
C PRO A 44 17.88 5.02 -3.58
N GLN A 45 16.93 4.35 -4.26
CA GLN A 45 16.28 3.15 -3.77
C GLN A 45 17.29 2.03 -3.38
N GLY A 46 16.97 1.30 -2.28
CA GLY A 46 17.80 0.27 -1.70
C GLY A 46 18.57 0.77 -0.48
N PHE A 47 19.25 -0.12 0.23
CA PHE A 47 19.94 0.21 1.47
C PHE A 47 21.16 1.11 1.25
N ASN A 48 21.06 2.37 1.66
CA ASN A 48 22.06 3.41 1.44
C ASN A 48 22.53 4.07 2.75
N ASN A 49 23.50 4.98 2.63
CA ASN A 49 23.96 5.75 3.78
C ASN A 49 22.87 6.74 4.24
N GLY A 50 22.32 6.52 5.42
CA GLY A 50 21.18 7.23 5.99
C GLY A 50 19.98 6.33 6.26
N ASP A 51 19.88 5.20 5.54
CA ASP A 51 18.95 4.13 5.87
C ASP A 51 19.45 3.31 7.06
N PHE A 52 18.54 2.59 7.70
CA PHE A 52 18.91 1.85 8.89
C PHE A 52 18.01 0.61 9.12
N THR A 53 18.61 -0.41 9.71
CA THR A 53 17.95 -1.62 10.21
C THR A 53 17.44 -1.41 11.65
N ALA A 54 16.68 -2.35 12.19
CA ALA A 54 16.48 -2.43 13.63
C ALA A 54 17.60 -3.30 14.24
N GLU A 55 18.18 -2.81 15.36
CA GLU A 55 19.16 -3.54 16.14
C GLU A 55 18.50 -4.29 17.30
N THR A 56 19.16 -5.32 17.79
CA THR A 56 18.73 -6.00 19.01
C THR A 56 18.77 -5.05 20.22
N THR A 57 17.70 -5.04 21.01
CA THR A 57 17.61 -4.28 22.26
C THR A 57 18.25 -4.99 23.46
N SER A 58 18.34 -6.30 23.36
CA SER A 58 19.08 -7.21 24.24
C SER A 58 19.42 -8.48 23.47
N GLN A 59 20.18 -9.40 24.05
CA GLN A 59 20.55 -10.64 23.35
C GLN A 59 19.32 -11.33 22.75
N ASN A 60 19.31 -11.56 21.43
CA ASN A 60 18.26 -12.20 20.64
C ASN A 60 16.86 -11.54 20.81
N THR A 61 16.81 -10.24 21.05
CA THR A 61 15.55 -9.54 21.30
C THR A 61 15.49 -8.23 20.51
N PHE A 62 14.39 -8.00 19.79
CA PHE A 62 14.00 -6.73 19.17
C PHE A 62 12.76 -6.21 19.88
N ASP A 63 12.90 -5.46 20.95
CA ASP A 63 11.79 -4.95 21.77
C ASP A 63 11.50 -3.49 21.44
N TYR A 64 10.89 -3.27 20.29
CA TYR A 64 10.39 -1.97 19.84
C TYR A 64 8.87 -1.96 19.89
N VAL A 65 8.29 -0.88 20.35
CA VAL A 65 6.84 -0.72 20.52
C VAL A 65 6.38 0.50 19.73
N LEU A 66 5.34 0.31 18.91
CA LEU A 66 4.65 1.43 18.27
C LEU A 66 4.10 2.37 19.37
N SER A 67 4.41 3.65 19.26
CA SER A 67 3.92 4.71 20.14
C SER A 67 2.91 5.57 19.38
N ASP A 68 1.68 5.64 19.88
CA ASP A 68 0.64 6.53 19.35
C ASP A 68 0.90 8.00 19.76
N ASP A 69 1.79 8.24 20.74
CA ASP A 69 2.21 9.57 21.18
C ASP A 69 3.31 10.19 20.29
N GLU A 70 3.88 9.38 19.38
CA GLU A 70 4.91 9.80 18.46
C GLU A 70 4.38 9.78 17.02
N ARG A 71 4.96 10.61 16.15
CA ARG A 71 4.66 10.58 14.71
C ARG A 71 5.00 9.21 14.13
N ALA A 72 4.23 8.76 13.13
CA ALA A 72 4.48 7.48 12.44
C ALA A 72 5.92 7.35 11.94
N ASN A 73 6.50 8.45 11.48
CA ASN A 73 7.87 8.52 10.96
C ASN A 73 8.93 8.84 12.02
N SER A 74 8.63 8.76 13.33
CA SER A 74 9.65 8.88 14.38
C SER A 74 10.67 7.73 14.28
N TYR A 75 11.87 7.96 14.80
CA TYR A 75 12.92 6.93 14.77
C TYR A 75 12.50 5.65 15.51
N ASN A 76 11.81 5.78 16.65
CA ASN A 76 11.32 4.64 17.41
C ASN A 76 10.23 3.87 16.65
N ASN A 77 9.24 4.57 16.08
CA ASN A 77 8.17 3.91 15.31
C ASN A 77 8.71 3.24 14.04
N ARG A 78 9.72 3.84 13.37
CA ARG A 78 10.42 3.19 12.26
C ARG A 78 11.11 1.89 12.68
N LYS A 79 11.75 1.84 13.86
CA LYS A 79 12.34 0.59 14.37
C LYS A 79 11.29 -0.47 14.62
N ALA A 80 10.16 -0.11 15.23
CA ALA A 80 9.03 -1.01 15.43
C ALA A 80 8.47 -1.51 14.09
N ALA A 81 8.36 -0.63 13.08
CA ALA A 81 7.92 -0.96 11.72
C ALA A 81 8.83 -2.00 11.05
N ILE A 82 10.15 -1.77 11.08
CA ILE A 82 11.14 -2.70 10.52
C ILE A 82 11.00 -4.08 11.18
N VAL A 83 10.86 -4.13 12.49
CA VAL A 83 10.74 -5.39 13.24
C VAL A 83 9.43 -6.12 12.90
N ASN A 84 8.30 -5.40 12.79
CA ASN A 84 7.03 -6.00 12.40
C ASN A 84 7.10 -6.56 10.97
N LEU A 85 7.66 -5.80 10.05
CA LEU A 85 7.81 -6.23 8.65
C LEU A 85 8.71 -7.47 8.54
N PHE A 86 9.84 -7.49 9.25
CA PHE A 86 10.74 -8.63 9.32
C PHE A 86 10.03 -9.87 9.90
N TYR A 87 9.32 -9.71 11.04
CA TYR A 87 8.60 -10.80 11.68
C TYR A 87 7.52 -11.39 10.77
N MET A 88 6.64 -10.54 10.24
CA MET A 88 5.52 -11.00 9.43
C MET A 88 5.97 -11.68 8.14
N THR A 89 7.01 -11.17 7.50
CA THR A 89 7.56 -11.78 6.29
C THR A 89 8.16 -13.15 6.55
N ASN A 90 8.93 -13.30 7.62
CA ASN A 90 9.48 -14.62 8.00
C ASN A 90 8.37 -15.60 8.42
N PHE A 91 7.34 -15.13 9.16
CA PHE A 91 6.18 -15.94 9.50
C PHE A 91 5.45 -16.45 8.23
N LEU A 92 5.21 -15.55 7.25
CA LEU A 92 4.56 -15.92 5.98
C LEU A 92 5.41 -16.87 5.15
N HIS A 93 6.75 -16.67 5.13
CA HIS A 93 7.68 -17.57 4.49
C HIS A 93 7.53 -19.00 5.03
N ASP A 94 7.63 -19.17 6.34
CA ASP A 94 7.54 -20.47 6.99
C ASP A 94 6.15 -21.10 6.82
N TYR A 95 5.10 -20.30 6.95
CA TYR A 95 3.74 -20.77 6.74
C TYR A 95 3.54 -21.38 5.35
N TYR A 96 3.98 -20.68 4.27
CA TYR A 96 3.80 -21.15 2.90
C TYR A 96 4.81 -22.20 2.47
N TYR A 97 5.93 -22.33 3.19
CA TYR A 97 6.94 -23.35 2.92
C TYR A 97 6.33 -24.76 2.97
N ASP A 98 5.60 -25.08 4.02
CA ASP A 98 4.98 -26.40 4.20
C ASP A 98 3.77 -26.65 3.28
N TYR A 99 3.28 -25.61 2.60
CA TYR A 99 2.32 -25.76 1.48
C TYR A 99 2.98 -25.86 0.12
N GLY A 100 4.29 -25.96 0.08
CA GLY A 100 5.07 -26.23 -1.14
C GLY A 100 5.59 -24.99 -1.85
N PHE A 101 5.66 -23.82 -1.18
CA PHE A 101 6.46 -22.69 -1.65
C PHE A 101 7.86 -22.76 -1.03
N ASP A 102 8.59 -23.79 -1.43
CA ASP A 102 9.92 -24.17 -0.99
C ASP A 102 11.02 -23.70 -1.96
N GLU A 103 12.27 -24.06 -1.70
CA GLU A 103 13.44 -23.71 -2.51
C GLU A 103 13.30 -24.18 -3.96
N ALA A 104 12.81 -25.42 -4.16
CA ALA A 104 12.60 -25.96 -5.50
C ALA A 104 11.50 -25.23 -6.27
N SER A 105 10.64 -24.52 -5.58
CA SER A 105 9.55 -23.70 -6.10
C SER A 105 9.93 -22.21 -6.25
N GLY A 106 11.17 -21.86 -5.91
CA GLY A 106 11.73 -20.52 -6.08
C GLY A 106 11.36 -19.57 -4.93
N ASN A 107 11.23 -20.05 -3.68
CA ASN A 107 11.21 -19.16 -2.55
C ASN A 107 12.60 -18.49 -2.40
N ALA A 108 12.61 -17.25 -1.95
CA ALA A 108 13.82 -16.45 -1.88
C ALA A 108 14.53 -16.63 -0.53
N GLN A 109 15.78 -17.04 -0.58
CA GLN A 109 16.62 -17.27 0.60
C GLN A 109 18.10 -16.92 0.33
N LEU A 110 18.82 -16.54 1.38
CA LEU A 110 20.27 -16.35 1.31
C LEU A 110 20.98 -17.71 1.10
N SER A 111 20.53 -18.73 1.81
CA SER A 111 20.98 -20.11 1.64
C SER A 111 19.80 -21.05 1.49
N ASN A 112 19.84 -21.91 0.49
CA ASN A 112 18.83 -22.94 0.24
C ASN A 112 19.20 -24.29 0.87
N TYR A 113 20.25 -24.36 1.66
CA TYR A 113 20.68 -25.57 2.38
C TYR A 113 20.78 -26.82 1.47
N ASP A 114 21.20 -26.64 0.24
CA ASP A 114 21.33 -27.69 -0.80
C ASP A 114 19.99 -28.38 -1.19
N ARG A 115 18.82 -27.73 -0.95
CA ARG A 115 17.47 -28.26 -1.25
C ARG A 115 16.95 -27.91 -2.65
N GLY A 116 17.72 -27.24 -3.46
CA GLY A 116 17.36 -26.84 -4.84
C GLY A 116 17.06 -25.36 -4.96
N GLY A 117 16.49 -24.93 -6.10
CA GLY A 117 16.28 -23.51 -6.40
C GLY A 117 17.59 -22.72 -6.55
N PHE A 118 17.49 -21.41 -6.66
CA PHE A 118 18.64 -20.50 -6.62
C PHE A 118 18.70 -19.83 -5.24
N GLU A 119 19.88 -19.73 -4.67
CA GLU A 119 20.15 -19.09 -3.39
C GLU A 119 20.80 -17.70 -3.58
N GLY A 120 20.90 -16.92 -2.50
CA GLY A 120 21.53 -15.60 -2.51
C GLY A 120 20.56 -14.47 -2.84
N ASP A 121 19.25 -14.72 -2.75
CA ASP A 121 18.21 -13.79 -3.15
C ASP A 121 17.15 -13.49 -2.04
N PRO A 122 17.56 -13.30 -0.76
CA PRO A 122 16.60 -13.03 0.31
C PRO A 122 15.72 -11.81 -0.03
N LEU A 123 14.51 -11.74 0.55
CA LEU A 123 13.60 -10.62 0.33
C LEU A 123 14.17 -9.32 0.88
N GLU A 124 14.18 -8.26 0.10
CA GLU A 124 14.44 -6.89 0.53
C GLU A 124 13.14 -6.25 1.02
N LEU A 125 13.13 -5.81 2.28
CA LEU A 125 11.94 -5.28 2.95
C LEU A 125 12.16 -3.82 3.33
N GLN A 126 11.51 -2.91 2.63
CA GLN A 126 11.65 -1.47 2.76
C GLN A 126 10.47 -0.89 3.56
N ALA A 127 10.71 -0.61 4.85
CA ALA A 127 9.74 0.03 5.72
C ALA A 127 9.76 1.55 5.52
N GLN A 128 8.59 2.17 5.47
CA GLN A 128 8.43 3.61 5.26
C GLN A 128 9.28 4.16 4.12
N ASP A 129 9.22 3.49 2.98
CA ASP A 129 9.99 3.86 1.81
C ASP A 129 9.70 5.31 1.37
N TYR A 130 10.78 6.06 1.09
CA TYR A 130 10.72 7.48 0.74
C TYR A 130 10.00 7.76 -0.58
N SER A 131 9.88 6.77 -1.47
CA SER A 131 9.49 6.99 -2.86
C SER A 131 7.99 7.11 -3.09
N GLY A 132 7.14 6.91 -2.05
CA GLY A 132 5.70 6.97 -2.21
C GLY A 132 4.90 7.20 -0.94
N LEU A 133 3.58 7.34 -1.13
CA LEU A 133 2.55 7.45 -0.10
C LEU A 133 1.30 6.69 -0.53
N ASN A 134 0.46 6.29 0.43
CA ASN A 134 -0.86 5.69 0.18
C ASN A 134 -0.81 4.45 -0.71
N ASN A 135 0.23 3.67 -0.59
CA ASN A 135 0.45 2.45 -1.36
C ASN A 135 1.36 1.48 -0.61
N ALA A 136 1.48 0.28 -1.16
CA ALA A 136 2.55 -0.69 -0.94
C ALA A 136 2.80 -1.36 -2.29
N ASN A 137 3.92 -2.05 -2.47
CA ASN A 137 4.16 -2.83 -3.68
C ASN A 137 5.17 -3.96 -3.47
N MET A 138 5.08 -4.96 -4.35
CA MET A 138 6.00 -6.07 -4.43
C MET A 138 6.60 -6.15 -5.84
N ALA A 139 7.91 -6.00 -5.95
CA ALA A 139 8.66 -6.32 -7.15
C ALA A 139 9.19 -7.75 -7.05
N THR A 140 8.77 -8.62 -7.96
CA THR A 140 9.17 -10.04 -7.96
C THR A 140 9.93 -10.37 -9.24
N PRO A 141 11.25 -10.40 -9.21
CA PRO A 141 12.06 -10.93 -10.31
C PRO A 141 12.01 -12.47 -10.34
N ALA A 142 12.60 -13.07 -11.38
CA ALA A 142 12.78 -14.51 -11.44
C ALA A 142 13.66 -15.01 -10.29
N ASP A 143 13.51 -16.30 -9.95
CA ASP A 143 14.30 -17.00 -8.95
C ASP A 143 15.81 -16.79 -9.16
N GLY A 144 16.56 -16.54 -8.08
CA GLY A 144 17.96 -16.13 -8.07
C GLY A 144 18.21 -14.62 -8.09
N SER A 145 17.15 -13.81 -7.96
CA SER A 145 17.24 -12.36 -7.77
C SER A 145 16.28 -11.92 -6.66
N SER A 146 16.76 -11.10 -5.73
CA SER A 146 16.00 -10.69 -4.56
C SER A 146 14.68 -10.01 -4.91
N PRO A 147 13.54 -10.51 -4.43
CA PRO A 147 12.28 -9.76 -4.46
C PRO A 147 12.33 -8.57 -3.50
N ARG A 148 11.52 -7.55 -3.74
CA ARG A 148 11.49 -6.35 -2.92
C ARG A 148 10.07 -5.95 -2.58
N MET A 149 9.79 -5.83 -1.29
CA MET A 149 8.55 -5.30 -0.75
C MET A 149 8.78 -3.87 -0.25
N GLN A 150 7.99 -2.92 -0.75
CA GLN A 150 7.99 -1.53 -0.28
C GLN A 150 6.70 -1.25 0.49
N GLN A 151 6.84 -0.72 1.69
CA GLN A 151 5.74 -0.28 2.54
C GLN A 151 5.83 1.23 2.73
N TYR A 152 4.71 1.93 2.53
CA TYR A 152 4.67 3.39 2.58
C TYR A 152 3.88 3.89 3.78
N LEU A 153 4.02 5.17 4.04
CA LEU A 153 3.11 5.90 4.90
C LEU A 153 1.80 6.20 4.16
N TRP A 154 0.70 6.21 4.88
CA TRP A 154 -0.64 6.48 4.38
C TRP A 154 -1.23 7.69 5.09
N ASN A 155 -1.91 8.54 4.33
CA ASN A 155 -2.69 9.65 4.88
C ASN A 155 -3.88 9.11 5.66
N ASP A 156 -4.05 9.57 6.89
CA ASP A 156 -5.26 9.25 7.65
C ASP A 156 -6.46 9.93 7.02
N LYS A 157 -7.50 9.17 6.69
CA LYS A 157 -8.71 9.68 6.06
C LYS A 157 -9.59 10.51 7.00
N ASP A 158 -9.38 10.39 8.30
CA ASP A 158 -10.10 11.13 9.33
C ASP A 158 -9.42 12.47 9.64
N ALA A 159 -8.29 12.77 9.01
CA ALA A 159 -7.59 14.04 9.13
C ALA A 159 -8.40 15.20 8.53
N THR A 160 -8.37 16.36 9.18
CA THR A 160 -9.20 17.51 8.83
C THR A 160 -8.38 18.78 8.61
N VAL A 161 -8.76 19.54 7.59
CA VAL A 161 -8.22 20.88 7.36
C VAL A 161 -8.55 21.80 8.53
N GLY A 162 -7.60 22.61 8.94
CA GLY A 162 -7.74 23.54 10.07
C GLY A 162 -7.31 22.97 11.42
N GLU A 163 -7.47 21.66 11.63
CA GLU A 163 -6.97 20.97 12.83
C GLU A 163 -5.63 20.31 12.56
N ASP A 164 -5.52 19.59 11.45
CA ASP A 164 -4.33 18.79 11.12
C ASP A 164 -3.40 19.48 10.14
N TRP A 165 -3.94 20.26 9.21
CA TRP A 165 -3.15 21.08 8.28
C TRP A 165 -3.89 22.32 7.83
N GLY A 166 -3.16 23.28 7.28
CA GLY A 166 -3.76 24.46 6.67
C GLY A 166 -2.76 25.56 6.37
N THR A 167 -3.29 26.60 5.75
CA THR A 167 -2.61 27.89 5.55
C THR A 167 -3.42 28.99 6.22
N VAL A 168 -2.77 29.75 7.09
CA VAL A 168 -3.37 30.85 7.83
C VAL A 168 -2.77 32.17 7.38
N VAL A 169 -3.62 33.15 7.07
CA VAL A 169 -3.18 34.53 6.87
C VAL A 169 -3.01 35.21 8.22
N THR A 170 -1.83 35.80 8.47
CA THR A 170 -1.50 36.31 9.81
C THR A 170 -1.62 37.83 9.94
N ASN A 171 -1.74 38.58 8.83
CA ASN A 171 -1.67 40.04 8.84
C ASN A 171 -2.71 40.78 7.99
N VAL A 172 -3.65 40.08 7.36
CA VAL A 172 -4.75 40.67 6.58
C VAL A 172 -6.09 40.17 7.13
N ASP A 173 -6.88 41.07 7.70
CA ASP A 173 -8.19 40.72 8.25
C ASP A 173 -9.20 40.38 7.16
N GLY A 174 -9.96 39.31 7.36
CA GLY A 174 -11.03 38.87 6.48
C GLY A 174 -10.62 37.98 5.31
N LEU A 175 -9.34 37.74 5.10
CA LEU A 175 -8.82 36.72 4.17
C LEU A 175 -8.54 35.43 4.94
N SER A 176 -9.20 34.36 4.59
CA SER A 176 -9.00 33.02 5.18
C SER A 176 -8.65 32.03 4.09
N LEU A 177 -7.54 31.30 4.26
CA LEU A 177 -7.09 30.25 3.35
C LEU A 177 -7.27 28.85 3.96
N LEU A 178 -7.77 28.79 5.19
CA LEU A 178 -7.77 27.56 5.97
C LEU A 178 -8.60 26.46 5.32
N GLU A 179 -9.84 26.77 4.96
CA GLU A 179 -10.76 25.80 4.35
C GLU A 179 -10.45 25.48 2.89
N SER A 180 -9.67 26.34 2.22
CA SER A 180 -9.26 26.15 0.83
C SER A 180 -7.94 25.41 0.67
N SER A 181 -7.25 25.08 1.77
CA SER A 181 -5.94 24.45 1.74
C SER A 181 -6.03 22.93 1.54
N GLN A 182 -5.31 22.40 0.55
CA GLN A 182 -5.16 20.96 0.31
C GLN A 182 -3.67 20.60 0.34
N ILE A 183 -3.29 19.70 1.25
CA ILE A 183 -1.90 19.22 1.32
C ILE A 183 -1.53 18.44 0.04
N ALA A 184 -0.30 18.62 -0.45
CA ALA A 184 0.22 17.86 -1.58
C ALA A 184 0.46 16.39 -1.19
N SER A 185 0.30 15.46 -2.13
CA SER A 185 0.63 14.04 -1.94
C SER A 185 2.13 13.74 -2.05
N PHE A 186 2.97 14.76 -2.20
CA PHE A 186 4.42 14.69 -2.34
C PHE A 186 5.11 15.74 -1.47
N GLY A 187 6.42 15.58 -1.25
CA GLY A 187 7.16 16.43 -0.32
C GLY A 187 6.81 16.16 1.16
N PRO A 188 7.20 17.05 2.08
CA PRO A 188 6.94 16.89 3.50
C PRO A 188 5.44 16.88 3.82
N GLN A 189 4.96 15.80 4.47
CA GLN A 189 3.58 15.67 4.92
C GLN A 189 3.38 16.20 6.34
N GLN A 190 4.43 16.18 7.13
CA GLN A 190 4.45 16.69 8.50
C GLN A 190 5.60 17.69 8.64
N TYR A 191 5.28 18.89 9.06
CA TYR A 191 6.26 19.96 9.30
C TYR A 191 5.73 20.92 10.37
N SER A 192 6.65 21.54 11.11
CA SER A 192 6.29 22.67 11.98
C SER A 192 6.00 23.89 11.11
N ASP A 193 5.36 24.88 11.73
CA ASP A 193 4.90 26.10 11.09
C ASP A 193 5.98 26.74 10.21
N VAL A 194 5.65 26.93 8.92
CA VAL A 194 6.47 27.62 7.95
C VAL A 194 5.83 28.94 7.61
N SER A 195 6.45 30.02 8.08
CA SER A 195 5.92 31.40 7.97
C SER A 195 6.76 32.23 7.04
N GLY A 196 6.12 33.04 6.20
CA GLY A 196 6.79 33.97 5.30
C GLY A 196 5.85 34.84 4.50
N SER A 197 6.42 35.82 3.77
CA SER A 197 5.69 36.62 2.83
C SER A 197 5.29 35.78 1.61
N VAL A 198 4.08 36.02 1.08
CA VAL A 198 3.66 35.39 -0.16
C VAL A 198 4.22 36.17 -1.35
N VAL A 199 4.99 35.47 -2.20
CA VAL A 199 5.62 36.05 -3.37
C VAL A 199 5.20 35.28 -4.60
N ARG A 200 4.71 35.97 -5.64
CA ARG A 200 4.37 35.37 -6.92
C ARG A 200 5.62 34.86 -7.61
N LEU A 201 5.67 33.57 -7.94
CA LEU A 201 6.73 33.03 -8.77
C LEU A 201 6.56 33.58 -10.19
N VAL A 202 7.65 34.03 -10.80
CA VAL A 202 7.70 34.47 -12.20
C VAL A 202 8.82 33.70 -12.90
N ASP A 203 8.47 32.94 -13.91
CA ASP A 203 9.41 32.16 -14.73
C ASP A 203 9.66 32.81 -16.11
N GLY A 204 8.77 33.71 -16.56
CA GLY A 204 8.98 34.54 -17.72
C GLY A 204 8.84 33.84 -19.07
N ASP A 205 8.43 32.57 -19.10
CA ASP A 205 8.22 31.81 -20.34
C ASP A 205 6.73 31.49 -20.54
N LEU A 206 6.26 31.69 -21.76
CA LEU A 206 4.89 31.35 -22.17
C LEU A 206 4.79 30.02 -22.91
N THR A 207 5.87 29.24 -22.97
CA THR A 207 5.94 28.02 -23.80
C THR A 207 5.02 26.94 -23.27
N ALA A 208 4.90 26.81 -21.95
CA ALA A 208 4.09 25.77 -21.30
C ALA A 208 2.79 26.29 -20.69
N GLY A 209 2.54 27.59 -20.59
CA GLY A 209 1.34 28.12 -19.96
C GLY A 209 1.33 29.61 -19.72
N SER A 210 1.63 30.09 -18.52
CA SER A 210 1.71 31.49 -18.11
C SER A 210 3.08 31.81 -17.56
N GLU A 211 3.44 33.10 -17.50
CA GLU A 211 4.70 33.57 -16.90
C GLU A 211 4.80 33.34 -15.39
N THR A 212 3.79 32.70 -14.78
CA THR A 212 3.65 32.54 -13.34
C THR A 212 3.22 31.11 -12.95
N ASP A 213 3.34 30.18 -13.89
CA ASP A 213 2.93 28.79 -13.61
C ASP A 213 4.07 27.90 -13.06
N GLY A 214 5.30 28.41 -13.04
CA GLY A 214 6.45 27.74 -12.43
C GLY A 214 6.93 26.51 -13.19
N CYS A 215 6.65 26.42 -14.49
CA CYS A 215 7.10 25.30 -15.31
C CYS A 215 8.57 25.45 -15.76
N GLU A 216 9.09 26.65 -15.76
CA GLU A 216 10.50 26.98 -16.04
C GLU A 216 11.18 27.52 -14.77
N PRO A 217 12.52 27.62 -14.74
CA PRO A 217 13.22 28.18 -13.59
C PRO A 217 12.80 29.63 -13.29
N ALA A 218 12.55 29.95 -12.05
CA ALA A 218 12.12 31.28 -11.64
C ALA A 218 13.17 32.36 -11.96
N ILE A 219 12.72 33.47 -12.53
CA ILE A 219 13.56 34.63 -12.84
C ILE A 219 13.59 35.66 -11.70
N ASN A 220 12.75 35.53 -10.67
CA ASN A 220 12.67 36.39 -9.49
C ASN A 220 13.11 35.69 -8.19
N SER A 221 14.12 34.83 -8.28
CA SER A 221 14.63 34.03 -7.16
C SER A 221 15.05 34.88 -5.94
N ASP A 222 15.59 36.08 -6.15
CA ASP A 222 15.94 36.98 -5.03
C ASP A 222 14.72 37.36 -4.17
N ALA A 223 13.53 37.46 -4.77
CA ALA A 223 12.30 37.78 -4.05
C ALA A 223 11.69 36.54 -3.41
N LEU A 224 11.90 35.33 -3.98
CA LEU A 224 11.39 34.08 -3.49
C LEU A 224 12.22 33.53 -2.31
N ALA A 225 13.49 33.89 -2.22
CA ALA A 225 14.39 33.36 -1.20
C ALA A 225 13.91 33.66 0.21
N GLY A 226 13.63 32.58 0.99
CA GLY A 226 13.12 32.68 2.37
C GLY A 226 11.62 33.03 2.48
N ASN A 227 10.89 33.03 1.38
CA ASN A 227 9.46 33.35 1.30
C ASN A 227 8.63 32.16 0.77
N ILE A 228 7.32 32.31 0.74
CA ILE A 228 6.37 31.31 0.24
C ILE A 228 5.98 31.67 -1.18
N ALA A 229 6.27 30.78 -2.12
CA ALA A 229 5.91 30.98 -3.52
C ALA A 229 4.40 30.77 -3.74
N ILE A 230 3.72 31.66 -4.47
CA ILE A 230 2.40 31.40 -5.01
C ILE A 230 2.47 31.23 -6.53
N ILE A 231 1.81 30.17 -7.06
CA ILE A 231 2.04 29.63 -8.39
C ILE A 231 0.71 29.27 -9.04
N ASP A 232 0.54 29.52 -10.33
CA ASP A 232 -0.64 29.11 -11.10
C ASP A 232 -0.62 27.61 -11.39
N ARG A 233 -1.79 26.95 -11.31
CA ARG A 233 -1.98 25.60 -11.84
C ARG A 233 -2.01 25.60 -13.37
N GLY A 234 -1.35 24.62 -14.00
CA GLY A 234 -1.36 24.42 -15.46
C GLY A 234 0.06 24.20 -16.02
N GLY A 235 0.16 23.94 -17.30
CA GLY A 235 1.42 23.79 -18.02
C GLY A 235 2.18 22.49 -17.76
N CYS A 236 2.60 22.23 -16.54
CA CYS A 236 3.43 21.08 -16.15
C CYS A 236 2.96 20.41 -14.85
N ALA A 237 3.72 19.41 -14.39
CA ALA A 237 3.43 18.67 -13.17
C ALA A 237 3.59 19.55 -11.91
N PHE A 238 2.76 19.31 -10.90
CA PHE A 238 2.85 20.03 -9.62
C PHE A 238 4.23 19.90 -8.97
N THR A 239 4.83 18.71 -9.04
CA THR A 239 6.17 18.46 -8.50
C THR A 239 7.25 19.29 -9.17
N GLU A 240 7.13 19.58 -10.47
CA GLU A 240 8.06 20.42 -11.22
C GLU A 240 7.97 21.88 -10.79
N LYS A 241 6.74 22.40 -10.62
CA LYS A 241 6.49 23.76 -10.11
C LYS A 241 7.12 23.97 -8.73
N VAL A 242 6.94 22.98 -7.82
CA VAL A 242 7.48 23.07 -6.45
C VAL A 242 9.00 22.93 -6.45
N ILE A 243 9.61 22.12 -7.31
CA ILE A 243 11.07 22.06 -7.48
C ILE A 243 11.61 23.39 -7.96
N ASN A 244 11.01 24.03 -8.97
CA ASN A 244 11.46 25.33 -9.46
C ASN A 244 11.36 26.44 -8.39
N ALA A 245 10.32 26.42 -7.56
CA ALA A 245 10.21 27.29 -6.39
C ALA A 245 11.30 27.01 -5.34
N GLN A 246 11.54 25.74 -5.03
CA GLN A 246 12.58 25.31 -4.09
C GLN A 246 13.98 25.72 -4.56
N GLU A 247 14.29 25.52 -5.83
CA GLU A 247 15.58 25.91 -6.41
C GLU A 247 15.77 27.44 -6.43
N ALA A 248 14.67 28.20 -6.47
CA ALA A 248 14.66 29.65 -6.30
C ALA A 248 14.78 30.10 -4.83
N GLY A 249 14.89 29.15 -3.86
CA GLY A 249 15.06 29.44 -2.44
C GLY A 249 13.76 29.68 -1.68
N ALA A 250 12.59 29.39 -2.24
CA ALA A 250 11.34 29.42 -1.50
C ALA A 250 11.34 28.38 -0.35
N ILE A 251 10.67 28.72 0.75
CA ILE A 251 10.54 27.84 1.94
C ILE A 251 9.23 27.08 1.97
N GLY A 252 8.29 27.40 1.08
CA GLY A 252 7.01 26.75 0.90
C GLY A 252 6.38 27.17 -0.44
N ALA A 253 5.37 26.42 -0.90
CA ALA A 253 4.67 26.74 -2.14
C ALA A 253 3.15 26.58 -1.99
N LEU A 254 2.40 27.56 -2.53
CA LEU A 254 0.94 27.55 -2.65
C LEU A 254 0.59 27.50 -4.13
N ILE A 255 -0.21 26.53 -4.57
CA ILE A 255 -0.64 26.41 -5.96
C ILE A 255 -2.13 26.69 -6.10
N VAL A 256 -2.47 27.73 -6.84
CA VAL A 256 -3.86 28.17 -7.04
C VAL A 256 -4.51 27.35 -8.14
N ASN A 257 -5.70 26.81 -7.85
CA ASN A 257 -6.49 26.09 -8.85
C ASN A 257 -6.90 27.04 -9.99
N ASN A 258 -6.89 26.52 -11.22
CA ASN A 258 -7.34 27.24 -12.43
C ASN A 258 -8.80 26.91 -12.82
N ILE A 259 -9.51 26.15 -11.98
CA ILE A 259 -10.92 25.79 -12.15
C ILE A 259 -11.70 26.42 -10.99
N ASP A 260 -12.71 27.24 -11.32
CA ASP A 260 -13.60 27.86 -10.35
C ASP A 260 -14.77 26.91 -10.04
N ASP A 261 -14.49 25.89 -9.24
CA ASP A 261 -15.47 24.89 -8.77
C ASP A 261 -15.49 24.75 -7.25
N GLY A 262 -14.85 25.68 -6.54
CA GLY A 262 -14.74 25.69 -5.08
C GLY A 262 -13.76 24.66 -4.50
N THR A 263 -13.07 23.86 -5.35
CA THR A 263 -12.11 22.85 -4.87
C THR A 263 -10.67 23.37 -4.91
N PRO A 264 -9.81 23.00 -3.96
CA PRO A 264 -8.36 23.27 -4.04
C PRO A 264 -7.70 22.58 -5.24
N ALA A 265 -6.53 23.06 -5.64
CA ALA A 265 -5.71 22.38 -6.64
C ALA A 265 -5.37 20.94 -6.16
N PRO A 266 -5.64 19.89 -6.98
CA PRO A 266 -5.45 18.50 -6.57
C PRO A 266 -3.97 18.08 -6.67
N MET A 267 -3.16 18.48 -5.69
CA MET A 267 -1.72 18.38 -5.62
C MET A 267 -1.19 16.92 -5.64
N GLY A 268 -1.41 16.22 -6.77
CA GLY A 268 -0.91 14.86 -7.00
C GLY A 268 0.51 14.84 -7.58
N GLY A 269 1.20 13.71 -7.41
CA GLY A 269 2.53 13.44 -7.97
C GLY A 269 3.46 12.75 -6.99
N THR A 270 4.64 12.37 -7.47
CA THR A 270 5.72 11.79 -6.65
C THR A 270 7.05 12.37 -7.13
N ASN A 271 7.80 12.99 -6.23
CA ASN A 271 9.17 13.42 -6.49
C ASN A 271 9.93 13.51 -5.16
N PRO A 272 10.89 12.61 -4.90
CA PRO A 272 11.63 12.54 -3.64
C PRO A 272 12.57 13.73 -3.41
N LEU A 273 12.83 14.55 -4.43
CA LEU A 273 13.67 15.75 -4.31
C LEU A 273 12.92 16.96 -3.76
N VAL A 274 11.59 16.91 -3.68
CA VAL A 274 10.80 17.98 -3.07
C VAL A 274 10.98 17.94 -1.55
N SER A 275 11.61 18.96 -1.00
CA SER A 275 11.92 19.10 0.43
C SER A 275 11.20 20.26 1.11
N ILE A 276 10.52 21.13 0.37
CA ILE A 276 9.69 22.21 0.92
C ILE A 276 8.21 21.78 0.96
N PRO A 277 7.43 22.22 1.97
CA PRO A 277 5.99 21.97 2.02
C PRO A 277 5.24 22.67 0.88
N SER A 278 4.15 22.05 0.43
CA SER A 278 3.30 22.66 -0.59
C SER A 278 1.84 22.34 -0.37
N MET A 279 0.96 23.30 -0.69
CA MET A 279 -0.50 23.17 -0.60
C MET A 279 -1.19 23.74 -1.84
N GLY A 280 -2.30 23.11 -2.23
CA GLY A 280 -3.21 23.63 -3.22
C GLY A 280 -4.22 24.58 -2.59
N LEU A 281 -4.56 25.68 -3.26
CA LEU A 281 -5.64 26.58 -2.93
C LEU A 281 -6.75 26.47 -3.99
N ASN A 282 -7.98 26.79 -3.64
CA ASN A 282 -9.03 26.94 -4.63
C ASN A 282 -8.87 28.25 -5.45
N PHE A 283 -9.68 28.40 -6.48
CA PHE A 283 -9.59 29.54 -7.40
C PHE A 283 -9.96 30.87 -6.73
N GLU A 284 -11.00 30.89 -5.88
CA GLU A 284 -11.54 32.13 -5.30
C GLU A 284 -10.56 32.75 -4.31
N GLU A 285 -10.15 31.98 -3.28
CA GLU A 285 -9.20 32.47 -2.27
C GLU A 285 -7.81 32.71 -2.85
N GLY A 286 -7.36 31.87 -3.79
CA GLY A 286 -6.11 32.12 -4.53
C GLY A 286 -6.14 33.43 -5.32
N SER A 287 -7.27 33.77 -5.93
CA SER A 287 -7.44 35.05 -6.63
C SER A 287 -7.42 36.26 -5.66
N GLN A 288 -7.94 36.09 -4.43
CA GLN A 288 -7.83 37.12 -3.39
C GLN A 288 -6.37 37.32 -2.97
N VAL A 289 -5.60 36.23 -2.80
CA VAL A 289 -4.16 36.33 -2.51
C VAL A 289 -3.43 37.09 -3.63
N TYR A 290 -3.74 36.79 -4.89
CA TYR A 290 -3.14 37.52 -6.01
C TYR A 290 -3.48 39.01 -5.97
N ALA A 291 -4.71 39.37 -5.64
CA ALA A 291 -5.12 40.77 -5.54
C ALA A 291 -4.33 41.54 -4.46
N GLU A 292 -4.06 40.92 -3.32
CA GLU A 292 -3.26 41.53 -2.25
C GLU A 292 -1.78 41.68 -2.66
N VAL A 293 -1.20 40.62 -3.24
CA VAL A 293 0.18 40.62 -3.73
C VAL A 293 0.38 41.67 -4.85
N ASP A 294 -0.55 41.76 -5.80
CA ASP A 294 -0.51 42.73 -6.91
C ASP A 294 -0.72 44.16 -6.41
N ALA A 295 -1.42 44.36 -5.29
CA ALA A 295 -1.53 45.65 -4.60
C ALA A 295 -0.27 46.02 -3.78
N ASN A 296 0.79 45.20 -3.85
CA ASN A 296 2.01 45.30 -3.07
C ASN A 296 1.79 45.26 -1.53
N ILE A 297 0.78 44.51 -1.10
CA ILE A 297 0.62 44.18 0.31
C ILE A 297 1.61 43.06 0.63
N ASP A 298 2.39 43.26 1.68
CA ASP A 298 3.25 42.22 2.23
C ASP A 298 2.40 41.19 2.97
N LEU A 299 1.77 40.28 2.23
CA LEU A 299 0.89 39.25 2.77
C LEU A 299 1.70 38.18 3.49
N GLN A 300 1.49 38.03 4.80
CA GLN A 300 2.16 37.02 5.61
C GLN A 300 1.24 35.83 5.84
N VAL A 301 1.75 34.64 5.59
CA VAL A 301 1.06 33.38 5.83
C VAL A 301 1.89 32.45 6.68
N GLU A 302 1.20 31.54 7.36
CA GLU A 302 1.77 30.42 8.10
C GLU A 302 1.15 29.12 7.53
N MET A 303 2.01 28.25 7.02
CA MET A 303 1.65 26.90 6.59
C MET A 303 2.01 25.94 7.72
N PHE A 304 1.09 25.07 8.09
CA PHE A 304 1.33 24.04 9.10
C PHE A 304 0.78 22.70 8.63
N SER A 305 1.41 21.63 9.06
CA SER A 305 0.90 20.28 8.89
C SER A 305 1.39 19.37 10.01
N ASN A 306 0.44 18.93 10.82
CA ASN A 306 0.58 17.80 11.72
C ASN A 306 -0.22 16.61 11.19
N PHE A 307 -0.29 16.49 9.85
CA PHE A 307 -1.12 15.52 9.14
C PHE A 307 -0.88 14.13 9.71
N PRO A 308 -1.89 13.47 10.29
CA PRO A 308 -1.70 12.14 10.84
C PRO A 308 -1.42 11.15 9.73
N LEU A 309 -0.33 10.40 9.89
CA LEU A 309 0.07 9.33 8.98
C LEU A 309 -0.08 7.99 9.68
N LYS A 310 -0.52 7.00 8.92
CA LYS A 310 -0.52 5.58 9.31
C LYS A 310 0.55 4.84 8.54
N ASP A 311 1.22 3.92 9.18
CA ASP A 311 2.29 3.14 8.55
C ASP A 311 1.76 1.77 8.14
N SER A 312 1.80 1.45 6.83
CA SER A 312 1.32 0.17 6.32
C SER A 312 2.11 -1.03 6.84
N THR A 313 3.30 -0.83 7.38
CA THR A 313 4.05 -1.90 8.05
C THR A 313 3.38 -2.44 9.31
N PHE A 314 2.39 -1.73 9.87
CA PHE A 314 1.56 -2.22 10.98
C PHE A 314 0.21 -2.80 10.53
N ASP A 315 -0.09 -2.73 9.25
CA ASP A 315 -1.24 -3.43 8.66
C ASP A 315 -0.79 -4.78 8.10
N ASN A 316 -0.88 -5.82 8.91
CA ASN A 316 -0.45 -7.17 8.52
C ASN A 316 -1.23 -7.72 7.33
N ALA A 317 -2.42 -7.18 7.04
CA ALA A 317 -3.16 -7.54 5.82
C ALA A 317 -2.47 -6.99 4.57
N ILE A 318 -1.90 -5.78 4.62
CA ILE A 318 -1.11 -5.22 3.52
C ILE A 318 0.18 -6.04 3.32
N ILE A 319 0.89 -6.39 4.40
CA ILE A 319 2.10 -7.22 4.30
C ILE A 319 1.77 -8.58 3.65
N ALA A 320 0.68 -9.23 4.08
CA ALA A 320 0.26 -10.52 3.52
C ALA A 320 -0.20 -10.40 2.06
N HIS A 321 -0.83 -9.29 1.68
CA HIS A 321 -1.19 -8.97 0.30
C HIS A 321 0.06 -8.89 -0.58
N GLU A 322 1.05 -8.09 -0.19
CA GLU A 322 2.31 -7.96 -0.95
C GLU A 322 3.07 -9.28 -1.01
N PHE A 323 3.11 -10.04 0.09
CA PHE A 323 3.70 -11.37 0.09
C PHE A 323 2.98 -12.34 -0.85
N GLY A 324 1.65 -12.21 -0.99
CA GLY A 324 0.84 -12.92 -1.97
C GLY A 324 1.29 -12.66 -3.42
N HIS A 325 1.60 -11.41 -3.78
CA HIS A 325 2.19 -11.08 -5.08
C HIS A 325 3.51 -11.81 -5.30
N TYR A 326 4.35 -11.91 -4.29
CA TYR A 326 5.61 -12.63 -4.40
C TYR A 326 5.39 -14.12 -4.70
N ILE A 327 4.55 -14.83 -3.92
CA ILE A 327 4.28 -16.25 -4.12
C ILE A 327 3.76 -16.52 -5.53
N GLN A 328 2.66 -15.86 -5.92
CA GLN A 328 2.02 -16.12 -7.20
C GLN A 328 2.91 -15.78 -8.39
N ASN A 329 3.66 -14.68 -8.34
CA ASN A 329 4.57 -14.32 -9.42
C ASN A 329 5.71 -15.34 -9.59
N ARG A 330 6.28 -15.87 -8.49
CA ARG A 330 7.27 -16.94 -8.56
C ARG A 330 6.67 -18.23 -9.12
N LEU A 331 5.51 -18.65 -8.64
CA LEU A 331 4.90 -19.93 -9.01
C LEU A 331 4.25 -19.93 -10.40
N VAL A 332 3.69 -18.81 -10.85
CA VAL A 332 3.11 -18.71 -12.20
C VAL A 332 4.17 -18.21 -13.19
N GLY A 333 4.87 -19.13 -13.82
CA GLY A 333 5.83 -18.82 -14.89
C GLY A 333 7.07 -18.05 -14.45
N ASN A 334 7.51 -18.21 -13.20
CA ASN A 334 8.74 -17.62 -12.64
C ASN A 334 8.87 -16.13 -12.99
N ALA A 335 7.99 -15.31 -12.42
CA ALA A 335 7.88 -13.86 -12.59
C ALA A 335 7.40 -13.36 -13.98
N SER A 336 7.05 -14.25 -14.89
CA SER A 336 6.63 -13.89 -16.25
C SER A 336 5.26 -14.44 -16.66
N GLY A 337 4.47 -14.99 -15.71
CA GLY A 337 3.20 -15.65 -15.99
C GLY A 337 2.00 -14.71 -16.03
N LEU A 338 1.88 -13.76 -15.11
CA LEU A 338 0.68 -12.91 -14.98
C LEU A 338 0.78 -11.62 -15.82
N ILE A 339 1.03 -11.76 -17.12
CA ILE A 339 1.37 -10.63 -18.00
C ILE A 339 0.17 -10.00 -18.72
N ASN A 340 -0.95 -10.72 -18.87
CA ASN A 340 -2.18 -10.18 -19.44
C ASN A 340 -3.02 -9.43 -18.39
N PHE A 341 -4.09 -8.75 -18.82
CA PHE A 341 -4.93 -7.98 -17.90
C PHE A 341 -5.61 -8.86 -16.85
N GLN A 342 -6.18 -10.02 -17.27
CA GLN A 342 -6.83 -10.95 -16.33
C GLN A 342 -5.82 -11.54 -15.34
N GLY A 343 -4.63 -11.90 -15.78
CA GLY A 343 -3.55 -12.37 -14.90
C GLY A 343 -3.17 -11.33 -13.83
N ARG A 344 -2.96 -10.07 -14.24
CA ARG A 344 -2.69 -8.98 -13.27
C ARG A 344 -3.87 -8.74 -12.31
N ALA A 345 -5.10 -8.80 -12.81
CA ALA A 345 -6.29 -8.66 -11.97
C ALA A 345 -6.44 -9.82 -10.97
N MET A 346 -6.23 -11.06 -11.41
CA MET A 346 -6.19 -12.21 -10.50
C MET A 346 -5.02 -12.09 -9.51
N GLY A 347 -3.89 -11.51 -9.93
CA GLY A 347 -2.78 -11.19 -9.06
C GLY A 347 -3.21 -10.36 -7.85
N GLU A 348 -3.95 -9.29 -8.05
CA GLU A 348 -4.54 -8.49 -6.98
C GLU A 348 -5.51 -9.30 -6.11
N GLY A 349 -6.40 -10.05 -6.76
CA GLY A 349 -7.40 -10.84 -6.05
C GLY A 349 -6.82 -11.98 -5.22
N TRP A 350 -5.83 -12.68 -5.71
CA TRP A 350 -5.10 -13.71 -4.95
C TRP A 350 -4.37 -13.11 -3.75
N SER A 351 -3.74 -11.94 -3.93
CA SER A 351 -3.07 -11.22 -2.84
C SER A 351 -4.04 -10.83 -1.73
N ASP A 352 -5.24 -10.36 -2.09
CA ASP A 352 -6.30 -10.12 -1.10
C ASP A 352 -6.72 -11.40 -0.36
N VAL A 353 -6.78 -12.54 -1.05
CA VAL A 353 -7.10 -13.83 -0.38
C VAL A 353 -6.02 -14.21 0.63
N HIS A 354 -4.73 -14.04 0.30
CA HIS A 354 -3.66 -14.25 1.27
C HIS A 354 -3.83 -13.36 2.50
N ALA A 355 -4.18 -12.09 2.32
CA ALA A 355 -4.49 -11.21 3.45
C ALA A 355 -5.68 -11.72 4.28
N LEU A 356 -6.77 -12.15 3.62
CA LEU A 356 -7.98 -12.63 4.29
C LEU A 356 -7.77 -13.90 5.11
N LEU A 357 -6.86 -14.79 4.70
CA LEU A 357 -6.50 -15.99 5.48
C LEU A 357 -5.91 -15.64 6.86
N PHE A 358 -5.27 -14.45 7.00
CA PHE A 358 -4.65 -14.00 8.26
C PHE A 358 -5.46 -12.92 8.99
N VAL A 359 -6.37 -12.23 8.30
CA VAL A 359 -7.32 -11.29 8.93
C VAL A 359 -8.40 -12.04 9.70
N THR A 360 -8.88 -13.17 9.16
CA THR A 360 -9.86 -14.03 9.85
C THR A 360 -9.23 -14.79 11.00
N LYS A 361 -10.01 -14.99 12.05
CA LYS A 361 -9.59 -15.69 13.27
C LYS A 361 -10.64 -16.71 13.69
N GLU A 362 -10.23 -17.76 14.37
CA GLU A 362 -11.16 -18.76 14.90
C GLU A 362 -12.20 -18.12 15.85
N GLU A 363 -11.78 -17.13 16.64
CA GLU A 363 -12.65 -16.41 17.56
C GLU A 363 -13.78 -15.64 16.85
N ASP A 364 -13.61 -15.32 15.56
CA ASP A 364 -14.65 -14.66 14.76
C ASP A 364 -15.91 -15.53 14.65
N LEU A 365 -15.77 -16.86 14.66
CA LEU A 365 -16.88 -17.81 14.63
C LEU A 365 -17.75 -17.74 15.90
N ALA A 366 -17.19 -17.25 17.01
CA ALA A 366 -17.92 -17.07 18.26
C ALA A 366 -18.72 -15.75 18.33
N ILE A 367 -18.53 -14.84 17.38
CA ILE A 367 -19.26 -13.58 17.32
C ILE A 367 -20.71 -13.85 16.91
N PRO A 368 -21.72 -13.36 17.67
CA PRO A 368 -23.12 -13.55 17.31
C PRO A 368 -23.42 -13.09 15.88
N GLY A 369 -23.99 -13.98 15.07
CA GLY A 369 -24.28 -13.71 13.64
C GLY A 369 -23.11 -13.96 12.70
N ASN A 370 -21.94 -14.40 13.18
CA ASN A 370 -20.77 -14.68 12.36
C ASN A 370 -20.29 -16.16 12.43
N GLY A 371 -21.09 -17.04 12.99
CA GLY A 371 -20.72 -18.47 13.17
C GLY A 371 -20.41 -19.24 11.87
N MET A 372 -20.58 -18.61 10.72
CA MET A 372 -20.23 -19.14 9.39
C MET A 372 -19.39 -18.13 8.57
N LEU A 373 -18.60 -17.27 9.23
CA LEU A 373 -17.81 -16.21 8.61
C LEU A 373 -18.65 -15.30 7.67
N GLN A 374 -19.84 -14.92 8.12
CA GLN A 374 -20.79 -14.11 7.35
C GLN A 374 -20.60 -12.60 7.54
N ALA A 375 -19.72 -12.21 8.46
CA ALA A 375 -19.37 -10.80 8.68
C ALA A 375 -18.60 -10.21 7.50
N ASN A 376 -18.29 -8.93 7.62
CA ASN A 376 -17.54 -8.18 6.63
C ASN A 376 -16.06 -8.18 7.01
N TYR A 377 -15.21 -8.49 6.04
CA TYR A 377 -13.77 -8.51 6.19
C TYR A 377 -13.13 -7.55 5.20
N GLY A 378 -12.20 -6.72 5.66
CA GLY A 378 -11.48 -5.76 4.82
C GLY A 378 -9.99 -6.04 4.79
N VAL A 379 -9.34 -5.71 3.69
CA VAL A 379 -7.88 -5.71 3.55
C VAL A 379 -7.39 -4.28 3.69
N GLY A 380 -6.37 -4.02 4.52
CA GLY A 380 -5.85 -2.68 4.74
C GLY A 380 -6.76 -1.79 5.60
N THR A 381 -7.45 -2.36 6.60
CA THR A 381 -8.40 -1.61 7.43
C THR A 381 -7.74 -0.69 8.45
N PHE A 382 -6.48 -0.90 8.77
CA PHE A 382 -5.71 -0.01 9.63
C PHE A 382 -5.33 1.28 8.89
N VAL A 383 -4.85 1.16 7.65
CA VAL A 383 -4.38 2.31 6.87
C VAL A 383 -5.50 3.04 6.11
N ALA A 384 -6.64 2.37 5.86
CA ALA A 384 -7.72 2.87 5.04
C ALA A 384 -9.08 2.85 5.79
N ASP A 385 -10.16 2.56 5.07
CA ASP A 385 -11.52 2.53 5.62
C ASP A 385 -11.70 1.29 6.54
N PHE A 386 -12.17 1.51 7.76
CA PHE A 386 -12.35 0.45 8.76
C PHE A 386 -13.32 -0.66 8.31
N PHE A 387 -14.32 -0.32 7.48
CA PHE A 387 -15.36 -1.25 7.06
C PHE A 387 -14.95 -2.09 5.84
N ARG A 388 -14.36 -1.46 4.83
CA ARG A 388 -14.04 -2.09 3.52
C ARG A 388 -12.55 -2.17 3.21
N GLY A 389 -11.72 -1.53 4.02
CA GLY A 389 -10.29 -1.40 3.76
C GLY A 389 -10.00 -0.57 2.52
N ILE A 390 -9.07 -1.04 1.71
CA ILE A 390 -8.62 -0.38 0.46
C ILE A 390 -9.52 -0.70 -0.75
N ARG A 391 -10.56 -1.52 -0.57
CA ARG A 391 -11.41 -2.01 -1.68
C ARG A 391 -12.76 -1.26 -1.73
N ARG A 392 -13.51 -1.47 -2.83
CA ARG A 392 -14.84 -0.86 -3.05
C ARG A 392 -15.92 -1.44 -2.14
N ALA A 393 -15.81 -2.73 -1.81
CA ALA A 393 -16.70 -3.41 -0.87
C ALA A 393 -15.88 -4.29 0.08
N PRO A 394 -16.36 -4.56 1.30
CA PRO A 394 -15.76 -5.58 2.15
C PRO A 394 -15.98 -6.97 1.55
N TYR A 395 -15.11 -7.91 1.88
CA TYR A 395 -15.31 -9.31 1.52
C TYR A 395 -16.40 -9.92 2.41
N SER A 396 -17.44 -10.41 1.77
CA SER A 396 -18.61 -11.02 2.43
C SER A 396 -19.26 -12.04 1.50
N THR A 397 -19.77 -13.12 2.06
CA THR A 397 -20.60 -14.11 1.33
C THR A 397 -22.03 -13.62 1.12
N ASN A 398 -22.43 -12.51 1.76
CA ASN A 398 -23.69 -11.84 1.51
C ASN A 398 -23.60 -10.97 0.25
N MET A 399 -24.35 -11.36 -0.79
CA MET A 399 -24.35 -10.66 -2.08
C MET A 399 -25.04 -9.28 -2.05
N GLU A 400 -25.74 -8.92 -0.99
CA GLU A 400 -26.26 -7.55 -0.78
C GLU A 400 -25.14 -6.60 -0.32
N ILE A 401 -24.09 -7.14 0.33
CA ILE A 401 -22.94 -6.39 0.84
C ILE A 401 -21.82 -6.36 -0.22
N ASN A 402 -21.51 -7.50 -0.80
CA ASN A 402 -20.54 -7.61 -1.90
C ASN A 402 -21.20 -8.27 -3.11
N PRO A 403 -21.75 -7.46 -4.04
CA PRO A 403 -22.51 -7.96 -5.19
C PRO A 403 -21.65 -8.37 -6.39
N PHE A 404 -20.33 -8.33 -6.27
CA PHE A 404 -19.43 -8.63 -7.39
C PHE A 404 -19.53 -10.09 -7.81
N THR A 405 -19.64 -10.29 -9.14
CA THR A 405 -19.70 -11.59 -9.83
C THR A 405 -18.85 -11.55 -11.09
N PHE A 406 -18.62 -12.68 -11.72
CA PHE A 406 -17.76 -12.83 -12.89
C PHE A 406 -18.08 -11.86 -14.04
N GLN A 407 -19.36 -11.53 -14.27
CA GLN A 407 -19.73 -10.53 -15.28
C GLN A 407 -19.07 -9.14 -15.03
N HIS A 408 -18.71 -8.84 -13.80
CA HIS A 408 -18.15 -7.53 -13.42
C HIS A 408 -16.63 -7.42 -13.63
N ILE A 409 -15.98 -8.42 -14.25
CA ILE A 409 -14.62 -8.26 -14.76
C ILE A 409 -14.58 -7.45 -16.05
N ALA A 410 -15.72 -7.35 -16.76
CA ALA A 410 -15.81 -6.61 -18.01
C ALA A 410 -15.83 -5.09 -17.74
N THR A 411 -15.07 -4.35 -18.56
CA THR A 411 -15.07 -2.89 -18.54
C THR A 411 -16.48 -2.36 -18.78
N GLY A 412 -16.95 -1.48 -17.91
CA GLY A 412 -18.28 -0.90 -17.97
C GLY A 412 -19.39 -1.73 -17.29
N ALA A 413 -19.08 -2.94 -16.81
CA ALA A 413 -20.01 -3.76 -16.04
C ALA A 413 -19.74 -3.57 -14.53
N ALA A 414 -20.63 -2.92 -13.81
CA ALA A 414 -20.54 -2.78 -12.36
C ALA A 414 -21.92 -3.02 -11.73
N PRO A 415 -21.97 -3.53 -10.47
CA PRO A 415 -23.21 -3.55 -9.72
C PRO A 415 -23.75 -2.14 -9.47
N ASP A 416 -25.06 -2.02 -9.21
CA ASP A 416 -25.66 -0.77 -8.83
C ASP A 416 -24.97 -0.15 -7.61
N GLY A 417 -24.69 1.15 -7.67
CA GLY A 417 -23.97 1.88 -6.63
C GLY A 417 -22.44 1.84 -6.71
N PHE A 418 -21.86 1.12 -7.68
CA PHE A 418 -20.42 1.05 -7.88
C PHE A 418 -20.00 1.69 -9.22
N PRO A 419 -18.87 2.43 -9.26
CA PRO A 419 -18.38 3.02 -10.51
C PRO A 419 -17.96 1.96 -11.53
N ALA A 420 -18.57 1.99 -12.73
CA ALA A 420 -18.28 1.04 -13.80
C ALA A 420 -16.85 1.15 -14.36
N THR A 421 -16.26 2.32 -14.30
CA THR A 421 -14.89 2.59 -14.78
C THR A 421 -13.80 1.89 -13.98
N THR A 422 -14.07 1.52 -12.72
CA THR A 422 -13.07 0.90 -11.85
C THR A 422 -12.68 -0.52 -12.25
N ASN A 423 -13.51 -1.24 -13.03
CA ASN A 423 -13.19 -2.57 -13.55
C ASN A 423 -12.16 -2.53 -14.69
N ALA A 424 -11.77 -1.36 -15.17
CA ALA A 424 -10.67 -1.18 -16.11
C ALA A 424 -9.29 -1.28 -15.43
N SER A 425 -9.23 -1.30 -14.09
CA SER A 425 -7.99 -1.49 -13.33
C SER A 425 -7.84 -2.93 -12.85
N PRO A 426 -6.61 -3.46 -12.72
CA PRO A 426 -6.36 -4.76 -12.11
C PRO A 426 -6.96 -4.90 -10.70
N HIS A 427 -6.86 -3.87 -9.86
CA HIS A 427 -7.44 -3.88 -8.51
C HIS A 427 -8.96 -4.09 -8.54
N GLY A 428 -9.69 -3.29 -9.36
CA GLY A 428 -11.13 -3.39 -9.44
C GLY A 428 -11.63 -4.72 -10.01
N ALA A 429 -10.99 -5.26 -11.03
CA ALA A 429 -11.30 -6.59 -11.54
C ALA A 429 -10.85 -7.70 -10.59
N GLY A 430 -9.74 -7.48 -9.86
CA GLY A 430 -9.20 -8.41 -8.85
C GLY A 430 -10.15 -8.67 -7.68
N GLU A 431 -10.93 -7.68 -7.24
CA GLU A 431 -11.93 -7.86 -6.18
C GLU A 431 -12.95 -8.96 -6.54
N VAL A 432 -13.27 -9.14 -7.83
CA VAL A 432 -14.16 -10.20 -8.30
C VAL A 432 -13.55 -11.58 -8.08
N TRP A 433 -12.25 -11.71 -8.35
CA TRP A 433 -11.52 -12.95 -8.11
C TRP A 433 -11.42 -13.25 -6.64
N ALA A 434 -11.04 -12.26 -5.83
CA ALA A 434 -10.88 -12.41 -4.40
C ALA A 434 -12.20 -12.81 -3.71
N VAL A 435 -13.34 -12.17 -4.04
CA VAL A 435 -14.62 -12.53 -3.41
C VAL A 435 -15.09 -13.92 -3.84
N THR A 436 -14.73 -14.37 -5.03
CA THR A 436 -15.04 -15.74 -5.46
C THR A 436 -14.25 -16.77 -4.67
N LEU A 437 -12.97 -16.54 -4.46
CA LEU A 437 -12.13 -17.40 -3.61
C LEU A 437 -12.51 -17.28 -2.12
N TRP A 438 -13.00 -16.13 -1.69
CA TRP A 438 -13.57 -15.95 -0.35
C TRP A 438 -14.77 -16.90 -0.10
N GLU A 439 -15.67 -17.05 -1.10
CA GLU A 439 -16.77 -18.03 -1.00
C GLU A 439 -16.24 -19.46 -0.80
N MET A 440 -15.18 -19.82 -1.54
CA MET A 440 -14.55 -21.14 -1.40
C MET A 440 -13.92 -21.32 -0.01
N TYR A 441 -13.17 -20.33 0.47
CA TYR A 441 -12.55 -20.37 1.80
C TYR A 441 -13.59 -20.53 2.90
N VAL A 442 -14.63 -19.69 2.88
CA VAL A 442 -15.73 -19.77 3.86
C VAL A 442 -16.44 -21.12 3.81
N ALA A 443 -16.64 -21.68 2.61
CA ALA A 443 -17.24 -23.00 2.46
C ALA A 443 -16.37 -24.10 3.10
N LEU A 444 -15.05 -24.05 2.89
CA LEU A 444 -14.10 -25.00 3.50
C LEU A 444 -14.06 -24.88 5.03
N VAL A 445 -14.04 -23.67 5.56
CA VAL A 445 -14.08 -23.43 7.01
C VAL A 445 -15.39 -23.98 7.62
N ASN A 446 -16.51 -23.78 6.96
CA ASN A 446 -17.81 -24.26 7.46
C ASN A 446 -17.94 -25.77 7.41
N GLU A 447 -17.28 -26.45 6.47
CA GLU A 447 -17.31 -27.92 6.36
C GLU A 447 -16.32 -28.60 7.30
N HIS A 448 -15.07 -28.05 7.40
CA HIS A 448 -13.96 -28.75 8.07
C HIS A 448 -13.52 -28.09 9.39
N GLY A 449 -14.06 -26.92 9.75
CA GLY A 449 -13.58 -26.09 10.87
C GLY A 449 -12.50 -25.13 10.44
N PHE A 450 -12.13 -24.20 11.33
CA PHE A 450 -11.32 -23.04 10.99
C PHE A 450 -9.92 -23.41 10.51
N ASP A 451 -9.17 -24.17 11.31
CA ASP A 451 -7.77 -24.49 11.00
C ASP A 451 -7.67 -25.39 9.77
N GLU A 452 -8.43 -26.50 9.71
CA GLU A 452 -8.40 -27.40 8.56
C GLU A 452 -8.89 -26.72 7.27
N GLY A 453 -9.93 -25.88 7.35
CA GLY A 453 -10.43 -25.13 6.20
C GLY A 453 -9.41 -24.14 5.66
N ARG A 454 -8.65 -23.47 6.55
CA ARG A 454 -7.57 -22.56 6.18
C ARG A 454 -6.39 -23.31 5.57
N ASP A 455 -5.99 -24.43 6.14
CA ASP A 455 -4.90 -25.26 5.65
C ASP A 455 -5.20 -25.82 4.26
N ARG A 456 -6.41 -26.34 4.05
CA ARG A 456 -6.86 -26.81 2.73
C ARG A 456 -6.85 -25.68 1.71
N MET A 457 -7.39 -24.49 2.05
CA MET A 457 -7.40 -23.34 1.15
C MET A 457 -5.99 -22.91 0.77
N SER A 458 -5.07 -22.81 1.72
CA SER A 458 -3.68 -22.45 1.49
C SER A 458 -2.99 -23.42 0.53
N ARG A 459 -3.17 -24.72 0.74
CA ARG A 459 -2.65 -25.78 -0.15
C ARG A 459 -3.22 -25.66 -1.56
N TYR A 460 -4.54 -25.55 -1.69
CA TYR A 460 -5.20 -25.49 -2.99
C TYR A 460 -4.78 -24.28 -3.81
N ILE A 461 -4.54 -23.14 -3.17
CA ILE A 461 -4.06 -21.93 -3.85
C ILE A 461 -2.61 -22.11 -4.32
N VAL A 462 -1.70 -22.54 -3.43
CA VAL A 462 -0.27 -22.67 -3.77
C VAL A 462 -0.07 -23.70 -4.88
N GLU A 463 -0.73 -24.86 -4.80
CA GLU A 463 -0.65 -25.86 -5.87
C GLU A 463 -1.38 -25.41 -7.15
N GLY A 464 -2.48 -24.68 -7.00
CA GLY A 464 -3.20 -24.06 -8.11
C GLY A 464 -2.31 -23.11 -8.91
N TYR A 465 -1.46 -22.32 -8.25
CA TYR A 465 -0.48 -21.45 -8.93
C TYR A 465 0.47 -22.26 -9.82
N LYS A 466 1.00 -23.38 -9.32
CA LYS A 466 1.93 -24.23 -10.06
C LYS A 466 1.28 -24.84 -11.34
N MET A 467 -0.04 -24.95 -11.39
CA MET A 467 -0.80 -25.46 -12.52
C MET A 467 -1.41 -24.35 -13.40
N THR A 468 -1.36 -23.10 -12.96
CA THR A 468 -1.90 -21.96 -13.71
C THR A 468 -1.01 -21.67 -14.93
N PRO A 469 -1.56 -21.59 -16.14
CA PRO A 469 -0.78 -21.31 -17.34
C PRO A 469 -0.29 -19.86 -17.39
N VAL A 470 0.68 -19.59 -18.25
CA VAL A 470 1.15 -18.23 -18.56
C VAL A 470 0.03 -17.46 -19.28
N ALA A 471 -0.17 -16.18 -18.91
CA ALA A 471 -1.22 -15.31 -19.40
C ALA A 471 -2.65 -15.89 -19.23
N PRO A 472 -3.00 -16.33 -18.00
CA PRO A 472 -4.23 -17.08 -17.76
C PRO A 472 -5.48 -16.21 -17.87
N THR A 473 -6.60 -16.86 -18.22
CA THR A 473 -7.94 -16.35 -17.98
C THR A 473 -8.44 -16.76 -16.59
N TYR A 474 -9.51 -16.11 -16.10
CA TYR A 474 -10.13 -16.48 -14.82
C TYR A 474 -10.59 -17.95 -14.79
N THR A 475 -11.11 -18.45 -15.91
CA THR A 475 -11.58 -19.85 -16.00
C THR A 475 -10.44 -20.86 -16.03
N GLU A 476 -9.32 -20.55 -16.66
CA GLU A 476 -8.12 -21.39 -16.62
C GLU A 476 -7.51 -21.45 -15.21
N ALA A 477 -7.44 -20.32 -14.51
CA ALA A 477 -6.96 -20.26 -13.14
C ALA A 477 -7.91 -20.97 -12.16
N ARG A 478 -9.25 -20.84 -12.35
CA ARG A 478 -10.24 -21.63 -11.63
C ARG A 478 -9.98 -23.12 -11.81
N ASP A 479 -9.80 -23.57 -13.06
CA ASP A 479 -9.62 -24.98 -13.37
C ASP A 479 -8.31 -25.54 -12.78
N ALA A 480 -7.26 -24.72 -12.70
CA ALA A 480 -6.02 -25.07 -12.00
C ALA A 480 -6.24 -25.28 -10.49
N ILE A 481 -6.99 -24.38 -9.83
CA ILE A 481 -7.34 -24.54 -8.40
C ILE A 481 -8.24 -25.79 -8.20
N LEU A 482 -9.26 -25.99 -9.04
CA LEU A 482 -10.13 -27.15 -8.94
C LEU A 482 -9.40 -28.48 -9.20
N ALA A 483 -8.36 -28.47 -10.04
CA ALA A 483 -7.50 -29.64 -10.24
C ALA A 483 -6.67 -29.94 -8.98
N SER A 484 -6.14 -28.94 -8.28
CA SER A 484 -5.49 -29.11 -6.97
C SER A 484 -6.46 -29.67 -5.95
N VAL A 485 -7.67 -29.09 -5.85
CA VAL A 485 -8.72 -29.62 -4.95
C VAL A 485 -8.98 -31.11 -5.21
N TYR A 486 -9.23 -31.47 -6.46
CA TYR A 486 -9.55 -32.85 -6.82
C TYR A 486 -8.40 -33.83 -6.57
N ALA A 487 -7.15 -33.36 -6.77
CA ALA A 487 -5.97 -34.19 -6.54
C ALA A 487 -5.70 -34.46 -5.06
N ASN A 488 -5.97 -33.49 -4.19
CA ASN A 488 -5.71 -33.59 -2.75
C ASN A 488 -6.92 -34.16 -1.98
N ASN A 489 -8.10 -33.58 -2.17
CA ASN A 489 -9.31 -33.93 -1.44
C ASN A 489 -10.50 -33.89 -2.40
N PRO A 490 -10.79 -35.00 -3.15
CA PRO A 490 -11.87 -35.06 -4.11
C PRO A 490 -13.26 -34.73 -3.55
N GLU A 491 -13.47 -34.89 -2.25
CA GLU A 491 -14.70 -34.55 -1.54
C GLU A 491 -14.98 -33.04 -1.53
N ASP A 492 -13.95 -32.20 -1.61
CA ASP A 492 -14.08 -30.74 -1.62
C ASP A 492 -14.42 -30.19 -3.01
N PHE A 493 -14.40 -31.02 -4.07
CA PHE A 493 -14.61 -30.54 -5.44
C PHE A 493 -16.00 -29.93 -5.64
N GLU A 494 -17.07 -30.64 -5.22
CA GLU A 494 -18.44 -30.14 -5.35
C GLU A 494 -18.66 -28.87 -4.51
N LEU A 495 -18.06 -28.80 -3.33
CA LEU A 495 -18.10 -27.64 -2.44
C LEU A 495 -17.43 -26.42 -3.13
N SER A 496 -16.24 -26.64 -3.68
CA SER A 496 -15.45 -25.60 -4.32
C SER A 496 -16.11 -25.06 -5.59
N ILE A 497 -16.58 -25.96 -6.48
CA ILE A 497 -17.26 -25.52 -7.73
C ILE A 497 -18.59 -24.83 -7.44
N ALA A 498 -19.29 -25.18 -6.37
CA ALA A 498 -20.51 -24.48 -5.94
C ALA A 498 -20.20 -23.05 -5.50
N ALA A 499 -19.09 -22.83 -4.79
CA ALA A 499 -18.60 -21.50 -4.43
C ALA A 499 -18.27 -20.64 -5.66
N PHE A 500 -17.54 -21.19 -6.62
CA PHE A 500 -17.30 -20.54 -7.93
C PHE A 500 -18.60 -20.22 -8.67
N ALA A 501 -19.54 -21.18 -8.70
CA ALA A 501 -20.83 -21.02 -9.40
C ALA A 501 -21.69 -19.90 -8.80
N LYS A 502 -21.65 -19.72 -7.47
CA LYS A 502 -22.36 -18.64 -6.76
C LYS A 502 -21.96 -17.26 -7.28
N ARG A 503 -20.69 -17.08 -7.67
CA ARG A 503 -20.16 -15.83 -8.23
C ARG A 503 -20.15 -15.82 -9.78
N GLY A 504 -20.81 -16.80 -10.43
CA GLY A 504 -20.95 -16.84 -11.88
C GLY A 504 -19.81 -17.56 -12.61
N MET A 505 -18.89 -18.22 -11.88
CA MET A 505 -17.77 -18.99 -12.45
C MET A 505 -17.97 -20.52 -12.31
N GLY A 506 -19.20 -21.03 -12.44
CA GLY A 506 -19.46 -22.46 -12.49
C GLY A 506 -18.86 -23.15 -13.73
N LEU A 507 -19.00 -24.47 -13.82
CA LEU A 507 -18.41 -25.29 -14.92
C LEU A 507 -18.79 -24.82 -16.34
N GLY A 508 -19.93 -24.15 -16.50
CA GLY A 508 -20.38 -23.61 -17.80
C GLY A 508 -19.79 -22.22 -18.12
N ALA A 509 -19.01 -21.60 -17.27
CA ALA A 509 -18.35 -20.33 -17.56
C ALA A 509 -17.14 -20.57 -18.47
N ILE A 510 -17.03 -19.75 -19.54
CA ILE A 510 -15.97 -19.82 -20.55
C ILE A 510 -15.36 -18.44 -20.77
#